data_4fada0a0d8413c494ceaa93df00bd95c
#
_entry.id   4fada0a0d8413c494ceaa93df00bd95c
#
_cell.length_a   1.000
_cell.length_b   1.000
_cell.length_c   1.000
_cell.angle_alpha   90.00
_cell.angle_beta   90.00
_cell.angle_gamma   90.00
#
_symmetry.space_group_name_H-M   'P 1'
#
loop_
_entity.id
_entity.type
_entity.pdbx_description
1 polymer ?
#
loop_
_entity_poly.entity_id
_entity_poly.type
_entity_poly.pdbx_seq_one_letter_code
_entity_poly.pdbx_strand_id
1 'polypeptide(L)'
;MLNSRKVEDLHPLVAAKCRAFIGACHAAGIEVLITSTYRDHDSQAALYAQGRTLPGRKVTNAKPGQSWHNWRCAFDFVPIVNGKAMWDDHKTFMRCGEIAESVGLEWAGRW
;
A
#
# COMPACT_ATOMS: atom_id res chain seq x y z
N MET A 1 13.03 6.12 -12.33
CA MET A 1 12.21 5.21 -11.48
C MET A 1 11.26 6.03 -10.63
N LEU A 2 9.99 5.67 -10.62
CA LEU A 2 8.97 6.37 -9.85
C LEU A 2 8.24 5.41 -8.92
N ASN A 3 8.24 5.74 -7.63
CA ASN A 3 7.43 5.08 -6.61
C ASN A 3 6.74 6.17 -5.80
N SER A 4 5.51 6.47 -6.16
CA SER A 4 4.76 7.59 -5.60
C SER A 4 4.12 7.24 -4.25
N ARG A 5 3.88 8.25 -3.43
CA ARG A 5 3.06 8.18 -2.22
C ARG A 5 1.78 9.03 -2.33
N LYS A 6 1.56 9.64 -3.48
CA LYS A 6 0.46 10.57 -3.69
C LYS A 6 -0.81 9.81 -4.05
N VAL A 7 -1.89 10.07 -3.34
CA VAL A 7 -3.20 9.44 -3.60
C VAL A 7 -3.71 9.82 -4.98
N GLU A 8 -3.47 11.04 -5.43
CA GLU A 8 -3.87 11.51 -6.77
C GLU A 8 -3.19 10.77 -7.92
N ASP A 9 -2.10 10.03 -7.66
CA ASP A 9 -1.45 9.20 -8.67
C ASP A 9 -2.11 7.83 -8.86
N LEU A 10 -3.10 7.50 -8.02
CA LEU A 10 -3.93 6.31 -8.20
C LEU A 10 -4.97 6.53 -9.30
N HIS A 11 -5.45 5.41 -9.88
CA HIS A 11 -6.64 5.44 -10.74
C HIS A 11 -7.77 6.15 -10.00
N PRO A 12 -8.58 7.03 -10.67
CA PRO A 12 -9.58 7.85 -9.97
C PRO A 12 -10.53 7.09 -9.05
N LEU A 13 -10.99 5.91 -9.46
CA LEU A 13 -11.87 5.08 -8.63
C LEU A 13 -11.15 4.54 -7.39
N VAL A 14 -9.89 4.16 -7.53
CA VAL A 14 -9.06 3.67 -6.42
C VAL A 14 -8.68 4.82 -5.50
N ALA A 15 -8.38 6.00 -6.06
CA ALA A 15 -8.09 7.19 -5.27
C ALA A 15 -9.27 7.57 -4.38
N ALA A 16 -10.50 7.51 -4.91
CA ALA A 16 -11.71 7.79 -4.13
C ALA A 16 -11.87 6.81 -2.97
N LYS A 17 -11.65 5.51 -3.22
CA LYS A 17 -11.70 4.48 -2.17
C LYS A 17 -10.58 4.63 -1.15
N CYS A 18 -9.39 5.02 -1.59
CA CYS A 18 -8.27 5.31 -0.70
C CYS A 18 -8.59 6.46 0.26
N ARG A 19 -9.17 7.55 -0.25
CA ARG A 19 -9.62 8.67 0.59
C ARG A 19 -10.71 8.26 1.57
N ALA A 20 -11.67 7.45 1.13
CA ALA A 20 -12.71 6.91 2.00
C ALA A 20 -12.12 6.02 3.11
N PHE A 21 -11.12 5.21 2.77
CA PHE A 21 -10.38 4.39 3.73
C PHE A 21 -9.68 5.24 4.78
N ILE A 22 -8.94 6.27 4.36
CA ILE A 22 -8.24 7.20 5.28
C ILE A 22 -9.25 7.86 6.23
N GLY A 23 -10.37 8.35 5.70
CA GLY A 23 -11.42 8.98 6.50
C GLY A 23 -12.08 8.02 7.48
N ALA A 24 -12.36 6.78 7.06
CA ALA A 24 -12.95 5.76 7.91
C ALA A 24 -12.00 5.33 9.04
N CYS A 25 -10.71 5.20 8.76
CA CYS A 25 -9.69 4.94 9.77
C CYS A 25 -9.64 6.09 10.79
N HIS A 26 -9.59 7.33 10.30
CA HIS A 26 -9.59 8.51 11.17
C HIS A 26 -10.82 8.54 12.09
N ALA A 27 -12.01 8.25 11.56
CA ALA A 27 -13.24 8.17 12.34
C ALA A 27 -13.19 7.07 13.42
N ALA A 28 -12.42 6.01 13.17
CA ALA A 28 -12.19 4.93 14.13
C ALA A 28 -11.03 5.22 15.10
N GLY A 29 -10.44 6.42 15.06
CA GLY A 29 -9.34 6.82 15.92
C GLY A 29 -7.97 6.32 15.43
N ILE A 30 -7.85 5.93 14.15
CA ILE A 30 -6.61 5.39 13.59
C ILE A 30 -6.10 6.34 12.51
N GLU A 31 -4.90 6.89 12.72
CA GLU A 31 -4.18 7.64 11.68
C GLU A 31 -3.39 6.67 10.82
N VAL A 32 -3.41 6.87 9.51
CA VAL A 32 -2.65 6.05 8.56
C VAL A 32 -1.81 6.94 7.64
N LEU A 33 -0.62 6.44 7.28
CA LEU A 33 0.25 7.05 6.28
C LEU A 33 0.23 6.18 5.03
N ILE A 34 -0.04 6.78 3.88
CA ILE A 34 0.05 6.08 2.60
C ILE A 34 1.53 6.06 2.20
N THR A 35 2.07 4.87 1.99
CA THR A 35 3.52 4.68 1.78
C THR A 35 3.88 4.37 0.33
N SER A 36 2.93 3.89 -0.47
CA SER A 36 3.15 3.62 -1.90
C SER A 36 1.82 3.63 -2.63
N THR A 37 1.79 4.26 -3.79
CA THR A 37 0.63 4.30 -4.68
C THR A 37 1.02 3.80 -6.07
N TYR A 38 1.37 4.70 -7.00
CA TYR A 38 1.84 4.30 -8.32
C TYR A 38 3.33 3.94 -8.28
N ARG A 39 3.67 2.83 -8.93
CA ARG A 39 5.06 2.37 -9.11
C ARG A 39 5.26 2.05 -10.58
N ASP A 40 6.30 2.65 -11.20
CA ASP A 40 6.59 2.36 -12.59
C ASP A 40 7.27 0.98 -12.77
N HIS A 41 7.41 0.55 -14.03
CA HIS A 41 7.99 -0.75 -14.34
C HIS A 41 9.46 -0.86 -13.91
N ASP A 42 10.23 0.24 -14.01
CA ASP A 42 11.64 0.23 -13.60
C ASP A 42 11.78 0.08 -12.08
N SER A 43 10.94 0.75 -11.30
CA SER A 43 10.92 0.59 -9.85
C SER A 43 10.51 -0.83 -9.45
N GLN A 44 9.55 -1.43 -10.16
CA GLN A 44 9.12 -2.81 -9.90
C GLN A 44 10.24 -3.79 -10.28
N ALA A 45 10.96 -3.53 -11.37
CA ALA A 45 12.10 -4.36 -11.78
C ALA A 45 13.20 -4.35 -10.71
N ALA A 46 13.50 -3.20 -10.11
CA ALA A 46 14.48 -3.09 -9.04
C ALA A 46 14.05 -3.87 -7.79
N LEU A 47 12.77 -3.80 -7.42
CA LEU A 47 12.23 -4.57 -6.29
C LEU A 47 12.27 -6.08 -6.56
N TYR A 48 11.92 -6.49 -7.77
CA TYR A 48 11.96 -7.90 -8.15
C TYR A 48 13.40 -8.45 -8.14
N ALA A 49 14.38 -7.63 -8.57
CA ALA A 49 15.79 -8.02 -8.59
C ALA A 49 16.37 -8.20 -7.19
N GLN A 50 15.82 -7.49 -6.18
CA GLN A 50 16.30 -7.59 -4.80
C GLN A 50 16.12 -9.02 -4.27
N GLY A 51 17.21 -9.58 -3.76
CA GLY A 51 17.26 -10.98 -3.29
C GLY A 51 17.37 -12.01 -4.42
N ARG A 52 17.50 -11.58 -5.68
CA ARG A 52 17.73 -12.44 -6.84
C ARG A 52 19.03 -12.09 -7.54
N THR A 53 19.06 -10.97 -8.28
CA THR A 53 20.26 -10.47 -8.95
C THR A 53 20.95 -9.35 -8.20
N LEU A 54 20.28 -8.73 -7.24
CA LEU A 54 20.79 -7.69 -6.33
C LEU A 54 20.75 -8.18 -4.90
N PRO A 55 21.63 -7.64 -4.00
CA PRO A 55 21.63 -8.01 -2.58
C PRO A 55 20.32 -7.68 -1.89
N GLY A 56 20.04 -8.39 -0.79
CA GLY A 56 18.90 -8.13 0.08
C GLY A 56 17.92 -9.30 0.14
N ARG A 57 16.84 -9.11 0.90
CA ARG A 57 15.75 -10.07 1.00
C ARG A 57 14.78 -9.92 -0.17
N LYS A 58 14.21 -11.01 -0.62
CA LYS A 58 13.11 -10.96 -1.57
C LYS A 58 11.92 -10.24 -0.94
N VAL A 59 11.43 -9.19 -1.60
CA VAL A 59 10.32 -8.36 -1.10
C VAL A 59 9.06 -8.49 -1.96
N THR A 60 9.18 -9.03 -3.16
CA THR A 60 8.05 -9.24 -4.07
C THR A 60 8.29 -10.42 -5.00
N ASN A 61 7.20 -11.09 -5.40
CA ASN A 61 7.21 -12.10 -6.45
C ASN A 61 6.70 -11.53 -7.78
N ALA A 62 6.31 -10.27 -7.82
CA ALA A 62 5.73 -9.63 -9.00
C ALA A 62 6.84 -9.00 -9.86
N LYS A 63 6.94 -9.44 -11.10
CA LYS A 63 7.76 -8.81 -12.16
C LYS A 63 7.13 -7.49 -12.61
N PRO A 64 7.88 -6.63 -13.36
CA PRO A 64 7.29 -5.44 -13.98
C PRO A 64 6.01 -5.79 -14.74
N GLY A 65 4.94 -5.02 -14.48
CA GLY A 65 3.63 -5.24 -15.09
C GLY A 65 2.74 -6.24 -14.36
N GLN A 66 3.26 -6.99 -13.38
CA GLN A 66 2.48 -7.98 -12.62
C GLN A 66 1.95 -7.43 -11.29
N SER A 67 2.44 -6.29 -10.83
CA SER A 67 1.95 -5.65 -9.59
C SER A 67 0.80 -4.70 -9.89
N TRP A 68 -0.24 -4.73 -9.07
CA TRP A 68 -1.34 -3.76 -9.15
C TRP A 68 -0.87 -2.31 -8.98
N HIS A 69 0.26 -2.07 -8.28
CA HIS A 69 0.90 -0.75 -8.16
C HIS A 69 1.35 -0.20 -9.53
N ASN A 70 1.72 -1.04 -10.48
CA ASN A 70 2.11 -0.61 -11.82
C ASN A 70 0.92 -0.04 -12.62
N TRP A 71 -0.30 -0.38 -12.24
CA TRP A 71 -1.53 0.02 -12.93
C TRP A 71 -2.35 1.03 -12.13
N ARG A 72 -1.77 1.61 -11.09
CA ARG A 72 -2.40 2.60 -10.21
C ARG A 72 -3.61 2.03 -9.43
N CYS A 73 -3.65 0.72 -9.22
CA CYS A 73 -4.78 0.00 -8.64
C CYS A 73 -4.51 -0.56 -7.24
N ALA A 74 -3.37 -0.22 -6.64
CA ALA A 74 -3.03 -0.64 -5.29
C ALA A 74 -2.34 0.49 -4.53
N PHE A 75 -2.48 0.46 -3.22
CA PHE A 75 -1.69 1.33 -2.34
C PHE A 75 -1.29 0.57 -1.08
N ASP A 76 -0.19 1.00 -0.49
CA ASP A 76 0.29 0.52 0.80
C ASP A 76 0.10 1.61 1.85
N PHE A 77 -0.07 1.19 3.10
CA PHE A 77 -0.23 2.10 4.22
C PHE A 77 0.45 1.54 5.47
N VAL A 78 0.64 2.41 6.45
CA VAL A 78 1.08 2.02 7.79
C VAL A 78 0.32 2.84 8.83
N PRO A 79 -0.12 2.23 9.95
CA PRO A 79 -0.71 2.99 11.06
C PRO A 79 0.33 3.87 11.72
N ILE A 80 -0.08 5.06 12.13
CA ILE A 80 0.76 6.03 12.84
C ILE A 80 0.23 6.19 14.26
N VAL A 81 1.09 6.01 15.23
CA VAL A 81 0.78 6.22 16.65
C VAL A 81 1.86 7.12 17.26
N ASN A 82 1.43 8.25 17.84
CA ASN A 82 2.33 9.24 18.43
C ASN A 82 3.44 9.68 17.45
N GLY A 83 3.08 9.86 16.16
CA GLY A 83 4.01 10.28 15.12
C GLY A 83 4.95 9.20 14.60
N LYS A 84 4.79 7.95 15.03
CA LYS A 84 5.64 6.83 14.62
C LYS A 84 4.89 5.83 13.77
N ALA A 85 5.53 5.35 12.70
CA ALA A 85 5.01 4.27 11.86
C ALA A 85 5.10 2.94 12.61
N MET A 86 3.97 2.28 12.79
CA MET A 86 3.85 1.06 13.60
C MET A 86 3.77 -0.17 12.70
N TRP A 87 4.89 -0.54 12.09
CA TRP A 87 4.95 -1.65 11.12
C TRP A 87 4.65 -3.02 11.73
N ASP A 88 4.90 -3.21 13.03
CA ASP A 88 4.72 -4.49 13.72
C ASP A 88 3.39 -4.60 14.48
N ASP A 89 2.53 -3.60 14.39
CA ASP A 89 1.23 -3.59 15.07
C ASP A 89 0.19 -4.35 14.23
N HIS A 90 0.26 -5.68 14.27
CA HIS A 90 -0.63 -6.55 13.49
C HIS A 90 -2.11 -6.36 13.83
N LYS A 91 -2.42 -6.08 15.09
CA LYS A 91 -3.81 -5.87 15.53
C LYS A 91 -4.43 -4.65 14.86
N THR A 92 -3.70 -3.54 14.81
CA THR A 92 -4.15 -2.32 14.14
C THR A 92 -4.19 -2.51 12.63
N PHE A 93 -3.22 -3.21 12.04
CA PHE A 93 -3.26 -3.56 10.62
C PHE A 93 -4.50 -4.37 10.25
N MET A 94 -4.86 -5.37 11.05
CA MET A 94 -6.06 -6.16 10.83
C MET A 94 -7.32 -5.30 10.87
N ARG A 95 -7.41 -4.40 11.84
CA ARG A 95 -8.53 -3.47 11.95
C ARG A 95 -8.62 -2.55 10.73
N CYS A 96 -7.49 -2.02 10.28
CA CYS A 96 -7.42 -1.23 9.05
C CYS A 96 -7.84 -2.04 7.82
N GLY A 97 -7.42 -3.31 7.73
CA GLY A 97 -7.83 -4.21 6.65
C GLY A 97 -9.34 -4.42 6.60
N GLU A 98 -9.98 -4.61 7.75
CA GLU A 98 -11.43 -4.72 7.85
C GLU A 98 -12.13 -3.41 7.41
N ILE A 99 -11.58 -2.26 7.79
CA ILE A 99 -12.08 -0.95 7.37
C ILE A 99 -11.94 -0.79 5.86
N ALA A 100 -10.79 -1.20 5.28
CA ALA A 100 -10.57 -1.16 3.83
C ALA A 100 -11.62 -1.98 3.09
N GLU A 101 -11.92 -3.18 3.56
CA GLU A 101 -12.96 -4.03 2.98
C GLU A 101 -14.35 -3.37 3.06
N SER A 102 -14.63 -2.65 4.14
CA SER A 102 -15.91 -1.96 4.31
C SER A 102 -16.14 -0.83 3.31
N VAL A 103 -15.07 -0.27 2.73
CA VAL A 103 -15.16 0.77 1.70
C VAL A 103 -14.96 0.22 0.29
N GLY A 104 -14.95 -1.10 0.13
CA GLY A 104 -14.90 -1.77 -1.17
C GLY A 104 -13.50 -2.04 -1.70
N LEU A 105 -12.48 -2.06 -0.84
CA LEU A 105 -11.12 -2.45 -1.19
C LEU A 105 -10.90 -3.94 -0.87
N GLU A 106 -9.95 -4.54 -1.57
CA GLU A 106 -9.49 -5.89 -1.27
C GLU A 106 -8.21 -5.80 -0.44
N TRP A 107 -8.18 -6.51 0.69
CA TRP A 107 -7.06 -6.45 1.62
C TRP A 107 -6.14 -7.67 1.44
N ALA A 108 -4.87 -7.42 1.08
CA ALA A 108 -3.88 -8.46 0.84
C ALA A 108 -3.52 -9.28 2.09
N GLY A 109 -3.83 -8.80 3.28
CA GLY A 109 -3.65 -9.56 4.53
C GLY A 109 -4.48 -10.84 4.62
N ARG A 110 -5.44 -11.02 3.69
CA ARG A 110 -6.22 -12.25 3.57
C ARG A 110 -5.68 -13.23 2.54
N TRP A 111 -4.63 -12.85 1.84
CA TRP A 111 -4.00 -13.68 0.80
C TRP A 111 -3.04 -14.71 1.39
#